data_c3f04af66653df89e46d8812c7572d42
#
_entry.id   c3f04af66653df89e46d8812c7572d42
#
_cell.length_a   1.000
_cell.length_b   1.000
_cell.length_c   1.000
_cell.angle_alpha   90.00
_cell.angle_beta   90.00
_cell.angle_gamma   90.00
#
_symmetry.space_group_name_H-M   'P 1'
#
loop_
_entity.id
_entity.type
_entity.pdbx_description
1 polymer ?
#
loop_
_entity_poly.entity_id
_entity_poly.type
_entity_poly.pdbx_seq_one_letter_code
_entity_poly.pdbx_strand_id
1 'polypeptide(L)'
;LVNGSEKDFPELEFKWVAIQQETTTPILSCDTLSTEIELNVAVSLPTINWTLIFSVHNRQTETDDFMKFNLKVHAGLSEGWMVLYERNGKTDVGLIANDLVSPDVTQEKITLDVYSSLNGEAMNGKPVRVVYSMSTKPEVVYLVSDQEIMGVDPVSFTSLYTFDNLFYEVPAQRNITCFTVSSGRREFMVNDLSLIHISEPTRRS
;
A
#
# COMPACT_ATOMS: atom_id res chain seq x y z
N LEU A 1 5.75 -35.40 2.84
CA LEU A 1 6.71 -34.56 2.10
C LEU A 1 7.07 -35.32 0.82
N VAL A 2 6.65 -34.79 -0.32
CA VAL A 2 7.04 -35.32 -1.63
C VAL A 2 8.37 -34.67 -1.99
N ASN A 3 9.43 -35.46 -1.98
CA ASN A 3 10.75 -35.02 -2.46
C ASN A 3 10.95 -35.59 -3.86
N GLY A 4 10.86 -34.75 -4.89
CA GLY A 4 11.06 -35.15 -6.27
C GLY A 4 10.51 -34.09 -7.23
N SER A 5 10.64 -34.30 -8.53
CA SER A 5 10.04 -33.50 -9.58
C SER A 5 8.68 -34.08 -9.99
N GLU A 6 7.85 -33.29 -10.67
CA GLU A 6 6.56 -33.77 -11.23
C GLU A 6 6.70 -35.02 -12.11
N LYS A 7 7.83 -35.17 -12.78
CA LYS A 7 8.15 -36.34 -13.62
C LYS A 7 8.30 -37.63 -12.84
N ASP A 8 8.61 -37.53 -11.54
CA ASP A 8 8.77 -38.70 -10.67
C ASP A 8 7.41 -39.21 -10.12
N PHE A 9 6.35 -38.41 -10.30
CA PHE A 9 5.00 -38.70 -9.76
C PHE A 9 3.91 -38.40 -10.80
N PRO A 10 3.87 -39.11 -11.92
CA PRO A 10 2.92 -38.82 -13.02
C PRO A 10 1.44 -39.05 -12.65
N GLU A 11 1.17 -39.74 -11.55
CA GLU A 11 -0.16 -39.95 -11.02
C GLU A 11 -0.68 -38.83 -10.14
N LEU A 12 0.20 -37.86 -9.76
CA LEU A 12 -0.19 -36.76 -8.88
C LEU A 12 -0.44 -35.47 -9.68
N GLU A 13 -1.50 -34.79 -9.32
CA GLU A 13 -1.80 -33.43 -9.75
C GLU A 13 -1.57 -32.46 -8.60
N PHE A 14 -0.87 -31.38 -8.88
CA PHE A 14 -0.57 -30.34 -7.91
C PHE A 14 -1.38 -29.08 -8.20
N LYS A 15 -1.78 -28.38 -7.15
CA LYS A 15 -2.49 -27.11 -7.31
C LYS A 15 -2.23 -26.18 -6.13
N TRP A 16 -1.85 -24.95 -6.45
CA TRP A 16 -1.73 -23.84 -5.50
C TRP A 16 -2.87 -22.87 -5.70
N VAL A 17 -3.58 -22.59 -4.61
CA VAL A 17 -4.76 -21.72 -4.62
C VAL A 17 -4.65 -20.70 -3.50
N ALA A 18 -4.93 -19.43 -3.79
CA ALA A 18 -5.07 -18.38 -2.79
C ALA A 18 -6.57 -18.11 -2.53
N ILE A 19 -6.94 -18.11 -1.26
CA ILE A 19 -8.31 -17.80 -0.80
C ILE A 19 -8.25 -16.63 0.16
N GLN A 20 -9.11 -15.62 -0.05
CA GLN A 20 -9.22 -14.47 0.83
C GLN A 20 -9.72 -14.88 2.22
N GLN A 21 -9.09 -14.34 3.27
CA GLN A 21 -9.37 -14.73 4.66
C GLN A 21 -10.62 -14.07 5.28
N GLU A 22 -11.29 -13.16 4.63
CA GLU A 22 -12.49 -12.50 5.15
C GLU A 22 -13.78 -13.25 4.82
N THR A 23 -14.50 -13.47 5.77
CA THR A 23 -15.20 -14.46 6.53
C THR A 23 -16.71 -14.35 6.64
N THR A 24 -17.41 -13.43 6.00
CA THR A 24 -18.87 -13.30 6.12
C THR A 24 -19.63 -13.43 4.80
N THR A 25 -18.94 -13.55 3.70
CA THR A 25 -19.53 -13.84 2.38
C THR A 25 -18.97 -15.15 1.83
N PRO A 26 -19.76 -15.91 1.06
CA PRO A 26 -19.26 -17.11 0.41
C PRO A 26 -18.02 -16.77 -0.41
N ILE A 27 -17.03 -17.67 -0.42
CA ILE A 27 -15.73 -17.55 -1.10
C ILE A 27 -15.96 -17.08 -2.54
N LEU A 28 -15.74 -15.80 -2.79
CA LEU A 28 -16.04 -15.16 -4.08
C LEU A 28 -14.84 -15.11 -5.04
N SER A 29 -13.63 -15.38 -4.56
CA SER A 29 -12.47 -15.48 -5.42
C SER A 29 -11.49 -16.52 -4.91
N CYS A 30 -11.29 -17.54 -5.71
CA CYS A 30 -10.30 -18.56 -5.54
C CYS A 30 -9.37 -18.48 -6.75
N ASP A 31 -8.21 -17.84 -6.58
CA ASP A 31 -7.25 -17.70 -7.67
C ASP A 31 -6.28 -18.86 -7.67
N THR A 32 -6.28 -19.64 -8.76
CA THR A 32 -5.25 -20.65 -8.99
C THR A 32 -3.96 -19.96 -9.37
N LEU A 33 -2.93 -20.12 -8.55
CA LEU A 33 -1.63 -19.49 -8.75
C LEU A 33 -0.69 -20.34 -9.60
N SER A 34 -0.69 -21.67 -9.39
CA SER A 34 0.16 -22.62 -10.11
C SER A 34 -0.41 -24.02 -10.03
N THR A 35 -0.02 -24.86 -10.99
CA THR A 35 -0.26 -26.30 -11.00
C THR A 35 1.05 -27.10 -10.87
N GLU A 36 2.17 -26.44 -10.66
CA GLU A 36 3.47 -27.06 -10.48
C GLU A 36 3.73 -27.40 -9.00
N ILE A 37 4.65 -28.33 -8.74
CA ILE A 37 4.99 -28.74 -7.38
C ILE A 37 5.63 -27.59 -6.58
N GLU A 38 6.39 -26.73 -7.25
CA GLU A 38 7.01 -25.54 -6.66
C GLU A 38 6.22 -24.29 -7.04
N LEU A 39 5.91 -23.46 -6.05
CA LEU A 39 5.27 -22.17 -6.29
C LEU A 39 6.33 -21.11 -6.61
N ASN A 40 6.47 -20.78 -7.88
CA ASN A 40 7.35 -19.71 -8.36
C ASN A 40 6.57 -18.78 -9.29
N VAL A 41 5.79 -17.87 -8.71
CA VAL A 41 4.93 -16.94 -9.46
C VAL A 41 5.07 -15.51 -8.93
N ALA A 42 4.96 -14.54 -9.82
CA ALA A 42 4.79 -13.15 -9.41
C ALA A 42 3.41 -12.96 -8.78
N VAL A 43 3.37 -12.54 -7.53
CA VAL A 43 2.12 -12.34 -6.79
C VAL A 43 1.50 -10.99 -7.17
N SER A 44 0.32 -11.01 -7.78
CA SER A 44 -0.49 -9.83 -8.12
C SER A 44 -1.76 -9.73 -7.27
N LEU A 45 -1.79 -10.40 -6.14
CA LEU A 45 -2.93 -10.41 -5.22
C LEU A 45 -3.05 -9.08 -4.48
N PRO A 46 -4.29 -8.63 -4.16
CA PRO A 46 -4.53 -7.51 -3.26
C PRO A 46 -3.81 -7.64 -1.91
N THR A 47 -3.44 -6.49 -1.31
CA THR A 47 -2.69 -6.39 -0.05
C THR A 47 -3.55 -6.67 1.17
N ILE A 48 -3.98 -7.92 1.31
CA ILE A 48 -4.78 -8.43 2.42
C ILE A 48 -4.20 -9.76 2.89
N ASN A 49 -4.79 -10.33 3.93
CA ASN A 49 -4.44 -11.67 4.39
C ASN A 49 -5.12 -12.72 3.52
N TRP A 50 -4.34 -13.68 3.07
CA TRP A 50 -4.77 -14.82 2.26
C TRP A 50 -4.47 -16.13 2.96
N THR A 51 -5.25 -17.15 2.68
CA THR A 51 -4.88 -18.54 2.94
C THR A 51 -4.38 -19.15 1.64
N LEU A 52 -3.12 -19.53 1.61
CA LEU A 52 -2.55 -20.29 0.50
C LEU A 52 -2.76 -21.78 0.75
N ILE A 53 -3.33 -22.49 -0.20
CA ILE A 53 -3.59 -23.92 -0.13
C ILE A 53 -2.78 -24.61 -1.22
N PHE A 54 -1.96 -25.54 -0.80
CA PHE A 54 -1.33 -26.52 -1.68
C PHE A 54 -2.14 -27.81 -1.62
N SER A 55 -2.67 -28.28 -2.74
CA SER A 55 -3.40 -29.53 -2.85
C SER A 55 -2.70 -30.50 -3.79
N VAL A 56 -2.78 -31.76 -3.44
CA VAL A 56 -2.26 -32.87 -4.23
C VAL A 56 -3.41 -33.88 -4.44
N HIS A 57 -3.72 -34.12 -5.70
CA HIS A 57 -4.71 -35.12 -6.11
C HIS A 57 -4.01 -36.36 -6.68
N ASN A 58 -4.33 -37.53 -6.18
CA ASN A 58 -3.82 -38.79 -6.72
C ASN A 58 -4.87 -39.44 -7.64
N ARG A 59 -4.60 -39.46 -8.95
CA ARG A 59 -5.50 -40.00 -9.98
C ARG A 59 -5.75 -41.49 -9.90
N GLN A 60 -4.87 -42.25 -9.26
CA GLN A 60 -5.03 -43.72 -9.15
C GLN A 60 -5.95 -44.11 -7.98
N THR A 61 -5.82 -43.37 -6.89
CA THR A 61 -6.58 -43.64 -5.66
C THR A 61 -7.79 -42.75 -5.48
N GLU A 62 -7.94 -41.72 -6.34
CA GLU A 62 -9.00 -40.69 -6.25
C GLU A 62 -9.00 -40.00 -4.87
N THR A 63 -7.82 -39.77 -4.31
CA THR A 63 -7.66 -39.16 -2.99
C THR A 63 -7.01 -37.80 -3.09
N ASP A 64 -7.47 -36.87 -2.25
CA ASP A 64 -6.92 -35.51 -2.11
C ASP A 64 -6.23 -35.36 -0.76
N ASP A 65 -5.10 -34.66 -0.77
CA ASP A 65 -4.44 -34.15 0.43
C ASP A 65 -4.12 -32.67 0.25
N PHE A 66 -4.06 -31.92 1.35
CA PHE A 66 -3.77 -30.49 1.25
C PHE A 66 -3.04 -29.95 2.47
N MET A 67 -2.29 -28.88 2.25
CA MET A 67 -1.63 -28.07 3.28
C MET A 67 -2.09 -26.63 3.17
N LYS A 68 -2.25 -25.96 4.32
CA LYS A 68 -2.62 -24.54 4.41
C LYS A 68 -1.48 -23.72 4.97
N PHE A 69 -1.26 -22.56 4.37
CA PHE A 69 -0.29 -21.57 4.81
C PHE A 69 -0.96 -20.21 4.92
N ASN A 70 -0.55 -19.43 5.90
CA ASN A 70 -0.94 -18.02 5.96
C ASN A 70 -0.05 -17.23 5.00
N LEU A 71 -0.68 -16.53 4.04
CA LEU A 71 0.00 -15.65 3.11
C LEU A 71 -0.45 -14.21 3.40
N LYS A 72 0.47 -13.38 3.81
CA LYS A 72 0.23 -11.95 3.96
C LYS A 72 0.88 -11.22 2.78
N VAL A 73 0.06 -10.64 1.92
CA VAL A 73 0.54 -9.84 0.81
C VAL A 73 0.67 -8.40 1.29
N HIS A 74 1.88 -7.90 1.30
CA HIS A 74 2.17 -6.49 1.58
C HIS A 74 2.42 -5.76 0.26
N ALA A 75 1.84 -4.59 0.09
CA ALA A 75 2.45 -3.62 -0.81
C ALA A 75 3.85 -3.38 -0.24
N GLY A 76 4.88 -3.56 -1.04
CA GLY A 76 6.27 -3.40 -0.59
C GLY A 76 6.63 -2.00 -0.08
N LEU A 77 5.62 -1.15 0.11
CA LEU A 77 5.65 0.23 0.57
C LEU A 77 4.96 0.42 1.93
N SER A 78 4.37 -0.62 2.52
CA SER A 78 3.48 -0.47 3.69
C SER A 78 4.19 -0.41 5.04
N GLU A 79 5.47 -0.76 5.13
CA GLU A 79 6.20 -0.78 6.38
C GLU A 79 7.56 -0.10 6.23
N GLY A 80 7.78 0.96 6.99
CA GLY A 80 9.04 1.70 6.97
C GLY A 80 8.91 3.11 7.50
N TRP A 81 10.04 3.78 7.64
CA TRP A 81 10.11 5.21 7.85
C TRP A 81 9.82 5.93 6.56
N MET A 82 8.81 6.78 6.55
CA MET A 82 8.50 7.65 5.42
C MET A 82 9.25 8.96 5.56
N VAL A 83 9.98 9.32 4.53
CA VAL A 83 10.80 10.54 4.47
C VAL A 83 10.45 11.33 3.21
N LEU A 84 10.07 12.60 3.38
CA LEU A 84 10.05 13.52 2.25
C LEU A 84 11.45 14.06 2.00
N TYR A 85 11.84 14.12 0.74
CA TYR A 85 13.12 14.67 0.33
C TYR A 85 12.98 15.55 -0.92
N GLU A 86 13.92 16.48 -1.07
CA GLU A 86 13.98 17.35 -2.24
C GLU A 86 14.98 16.82 -3.26
N ARG A 87 14.58 16.86 -4.53
CA ARG A 87 15.48 16.67 -5.67
C ARG A 87 15.09 17.63 -6.79
N ASN A 88 16.02 18.52 -7.18
CA ASN A 88 15.83 19.47 -8.28
C ASN A 88 14.59 20.36 -8.13
N GLY A 89 14.31 20.85 -6.93
CA GLY A 89 13.15 21.73 -6.64
C GLY A 89 11.80 20.99 -6.60
N LYS A 90 11.81 19.68 -6.61
CA LYS A 90 10.62 18.82 -6.45
C LYS A 90 10.74 17.96 -5.18
N THR A 91 9.60 17.65 -4.61
CA THR A 91 9.46 16.78 -3.42
C THR A 91 9.00 15.39 -3.83
N ASP A 92 9.67 14.38 -3.30
CA ASP A 92 9.25 12.99 -3.42
C ASP A 92 9.32 12.26 -2.09
N VAL A 93 8.88 11.02 -2.07
CA VAL A 93 8.85 10.13 -0.89
C VAL A 93 9.92 9.07 -1.00
N GLY A 94 10.71 8.93 0.06
CA GLY A 94 11.55 7.78 0.32
C GLY A 94 10.97 6.91 1.43
N LEU A 95 11.12 5.61 1.32
CA LEU A 95 10.80 4.64 2.37
C LEU A 95 12.07 3.93 2.81
N ILE A 96 12.28 3.85 4.12
CA ILE A 96 13.38 3.14 4.75
C ILE A 96 12.79 2.01 5.60
N ALA A 97 12.92 0.78 5.13
CA ALA A 97 12.51 -0.41 5.86
C ALA A 97 13.76 -1.06 6.52
N ASN A 98 13.67 -1.36 7.80
CA ASN A 98 14.70 -2.06 8.56
C ASN A 98 14.05 -2.93 9.65
N ASP A 99 14.85 -3.67 10.40
CA ASP A 99 14.43 -4.56 11.48
C ASP A 99 13.73 -3.84 12.65
N LEU A 100 13.94 -2.53 12.81
CA LEU A 100 13.28 -1.73 13.85
C LEU A 100 11.81 -1.44 13.56
N VAL A 101 11.42 -1.39 12.29
CA VAL A 101 10.04 -1.07 11.87
C VAL A 101 9.32 -2.27 11.28
N SER A 102 10.05 -3.24 10.76
CA SER A 102 9.50 -4.49 10.23
C SER A 102 10.39 -5.67 10.65
N PRO A 103 9.94 -6.52 11.58
CA PRO A 103 10.73 -7.67 12.05
C PRO A 103 11.12 -8.65 10.94
N ASP A 104 10.40 -8.64 9.83
CA ASP A 104 10.65 -9.52 8.68
C ASP A 104 11.75 -9.00 7.74
N VAL A 105 12.21 -7.75 7.95
CA VAL A 105 13.27 -7.12 7.16
C VAL A 105 14.63 -7.40 7.79
N THR A 106 15.39 -8.32 7.21
CA THR A 106 16.72 -8.71 7.70
C THR A 106 17.85 -7.78 7.22
N GLN A 107 17.59 -6.94 6.22
CA GLN A 107 18.56 -5.96 5.70
C GLN A 107 17.83 -4.64 5.43
N GLU A 108 18.49 -3.53 5.73
CA GLU A 108 17.95 -2.20 5.44
C GLU A 108 17.71 -2.05 3.94
N LYS A 109 16.50 -1.63 3.59
CA LYS A 109 16.07 -1.36 2.23
C LYS A 109 15.61 0.09 2.12
N ILE A 110 16.24 0.84 1.23
CA ILE A 110 15.83 2.21 0.89
C ILE A 110 15.16 2.20 -0.48
N THR A 111 13.93 2.65 -0.54
CA THR A 111 13.17 2.82 -1.78
C THR A 111 12.94 4.30 -2.01
N LEU A 112 13.45 4.86 -3.08
CA LEU A 112 13.28 6.26 -3.46
C LEU A 112 12.20 6.41 -4.53
N ASP A 113 11.80 7.67 -4.76
CA ASP A 113 10.86 8.06 -5.82
C ASP A 113 9.50 7.32 -5.73
N VAL A 114 9.06 7.02 -4.49
CA VAL A 114 7.86 6.22 -4.24
C VAL A 114 6.61 6.90 -4.77
N TYR A 115 6.44 8.21 -4.47
CA TYR A 115 5.26 8.93 -4.92
C TYR A 115 5.24 9.09 -6.45
N SER A 116 6.34 9.55 -7.04
CA SER A 116 6.41 9.78 -8.49
C SER A 116 6.31 8.50 -9.31
N SER A 117 6.86 7.40 -8.82
CA SER A 117 6.76 6.09 -9.49
C SER A 117 5.32 5.59 -9.64
N LEU A 118 4.46 5.91 -8.68
CA LEU A 118 3.07 5.46 -8.65
C LEU A 118 2.09 6.47 -9.26
N ASN A 119 2.40 7.77 -9.19
CA ASN A 119 1.50 8.83 -9.60
C ASN A 119 1.99 9.60 -10.86
N GLY A 120 3.15 9.21 -11.42
CA GLY A 120 3.68 9.70 -12.69
C GLY A 120 4.70 10.83 -12.56
N GLU A 121 4.58 11.72 -11.57
CA GLU A 121 5.53 12.81 -11.34
C GLU A 121 5.69 13.16 -9.85
N ALA A 122 6.85 13.75 -9.50
CA ALA A 122 7.12 14.27 -8.18
C ALA A 122 6.37 15.60 -7.94
N MET A 123 6.05 15.89 -6.68
CA MET A 123 5.38 17.12 -6.25
C MET A 123 6.26 18.34 -6.51
N ASN A 124 5.66 19.48 -6.83
CA ASN A 124 6.39 20.75 -6.91
C ASN A 124 6.73 21.29 -5.52
N GLY A 125 7.84 22.00 -5.45
CA GLY A 125 8.26 22.69 -4.23
C GLY A 125 9.13 21.84 -3.28
N LYS A 126 9.43 22.44 -2.13
CA LYS A 126 10.30 21.85 -1.10
C LYS A 126 9.48 21.09 -0.06
N PRO A 127 10.01 20.00 0.50
CA PRO A 127 9.30 19.22 1.50
C PRO A 127 9.05 20.03 2.78
N VAL A 128 7.82 19.94 3.28
CA VAL A 128 7.41 20.59 4.52
C VAL A 128 7.12 19.55 5.58
N ARG A 129 6.22 18.58 5.29
CA ARG A 129 5.79 17.63 6.29
C ARG A 129 5.06 16.41 5.68
N VAL A 130 5.15 15.28 6.38
CA VAL A 130 4.23 14.14 6.24
C VAL A 130 3.27 14.12 7.42
N VAL A 131 1.99 13.91 7.17
CA VAL A 131 0.96 13.83 8.21
C VAL A 131 0.00 12.70 7.93
N TYR A 132 -0.14 11.77 8.87
CA TYR A 132 -1.18 10.76 8.81
C TYR A 132 -2.48 11.30 9.41
N SER A 133 -3.59 11.13 8.71
CA SER A 133 -4.91 11.58 9.13
C SER A 133 -5.92 10.45 9.13
N MET A 134 -6.58 10.27 10.28
CA MET A 134 -7.76 9.43 10.44
C MET A 134 -9.06 10.25 10.40
N SER A 135 -8.99 11.49 9.93
CA SER A 135 -10.14 12.40 9.89
C SER A 135 -11.16 11.98 8.84
N THR A 136 -10.72 11.25 7.84
CA THR A 136 -11.54 10.77 6.73
C THR A 136 -11.61 9.25 6.67
N LYS A 137 -12.57 8.74 5.91
CA LYS A 137 -12.60 7.34 5.48
C LYS A 137 -12.65 7.32 3.95
N PRO A 138 -11.65 6.72 3.29
CA PRO A 138 -10.46 6.05 3.85
C PRO A 138 -9.53 7.02 4.60
N GLU A 139 -8.64 6.44 5.44
CA GLU A 139 -7.54 7.17 6.07
C GLU A 139 -6.57 7.69 5.01
N VAL A 140 -5.85 8.75 5.33
CA VAL A 140 -5.01 9.46 4.35
C VAL A 140 -3.65 9.79 4.94
N VAL A 141 -2.60 9.64 4.13
CA VAL A 141 -1.30 10.25 4.39
C VAL A 141 -1.18 11.51 3.53
N TYR A 142 -1.01 12.65 4.18
CA TYR A 142 -0.73 13.89 3.50
C TYR A 142 0.76 14.09 3.32
N LEU A 143 1.16 14.25 2.08
CA LEU A 143 2.48 14.66 1.64
C LEU A 143 2.41 16.16 1.36
N VAL A 144 3.19 16.94 2.07
CA VAL A 144 3.11 18.41 2.03
C VAL A 144 4.44 18.98 1.59
N SER A 145 4.41 19.71 0.49
CA SER A 145 5.48 20.65 0.07
C SER A 145 5.06 22.10 0.32
N ASP A 146 5.96 23.05 0.09
CA ASP A 146 5.63 24.48 0.18
C ASP A 146 4.68 24.95 -0.95
N GLN A 147 4.46 24.15 -1.98
CA GLN A 147 3.61 24.48 -3.13
C GLN A 147 2.45 23.53 -3.35
N GLU A 148 2.49 22.30 -2.81
CA GLU A 148 1.49 21.28 -3.06
C GLU A 148 1.17 20.46 -1.80
N ILE A 149 -0.06 19.95 -1.75
CA ILE A 149 -0.50 18.94 -0.80
C ILE A 149 -1.11 17.80 -1.59
N MET A 150 -0.62 16.59 -1.34
CA MET A 150 -1.18 15.36 -1.91
C MET A 150 -1.65 14.46 -0.77
N GLY A 151 -2.91 14.08 -0.80
CA GLY A 151 -3.43 13.02 0.06
C GLY A 151 -3.33 11.71 -0.66
N VAL A 152 -2.61 10.75 -0.09
CA VAL A 152 -2.44 9.41 -0.67
C VAL A 152 -3.03 8.34 0.23
N ASP A 153 -3.46 7.26 -0.37
CA ASP A 153 -3.85 6.04 0.35
C ASP A 153 -2.64 5.48 1.12
N PRO A 154 -2.77 5.15 2.41
CA PRO A 154 -1.64 4.71 3.24
C PRO A 154 -1.00 3.40 2.79
N VAL A 155 -1.71 2.58 2.03
CA VAL A 155 -1.27 1.24 1.61
C VAL A 155 -0.76 1.24 0.17
N SER A 156 -1.55 1.77 -0.75
CA SER A 156 -1.24 1.77 -2.17
C SER A 156 -0.43 2.98 -2.64
N PHE A 157 -0.36 4.05 -1.85
CA PHE A 157 0.23 5.35 -2.20
C PHE A 157 -0.37 6.02 -3.45
N THR A 158 -1.53 5.55 -3.90
CA THR A 158 -2.27 6.23 -4.96
C THR A 158 -2.87 7.54 -4.46
N SER A 159 -2.86 8.55 -5.32
CA SER A 159 -3.41 9.87 -5.00
C SER A 159 -4.91 9.80 -4.79
N LEU A 160 -5.38 10.25 -3.64
CA LEU A 160 -6.80 10.40 -3.27
C LEU A 160 -7.22 11.87 -3.35
N TYR A 161 -6.36 12.78 -2.92
CA TYR A 161 -6.61 14.21 -2.87
C TYR A 161 -5.43 15.00 -3.40
N THR A 162 -5.73 16.08 -4.09
CA THR A 162 -4.76 17.10 -4.50
C THR A 162 -5.04 18.41 -3.78
N PHE A 163 -4.10 19.36 -3.83
CA PHE A 163 -4.30 20.68 -3.24
C PHE A 163 -5.64 21.30 -3.67
N ASP A 164 -5.96 21.22 -4.95
CA ASP A 164 -7.14 21.90 -5.51
C ASP A 164 -8.47 21.33 -5.06
N ASN A 165 -8.54 20.06 -4.66
CA ASN A 165 -9.78 19.45 -4.18
C ASN A 165 -9.92 19.41 -2.65
N LEU A 166 -8.95 19.97 -1.92
CA LEU A 166 -9.05 20.12 -0.47
C LEU A 166 -9.87 21.35 -0.04
N PHE A 167 -10.09 22.33 -0.94
CA PHE A 167 -10.72 23.59 -0.60
C PHE A 167 -11.99 23.82 -1.40
N TYR A 168 -12.93 24.52 -0.76
CA TYR A 168 -14.12 25.04 -1.47
C TYR A 168 -13.72 26.16 -2.43
N GLU A 169 -12.85 27.05 -1.97
CA GLU A 169 -12.23 28.11 -2.79
C GLU A 169 -10.71 27.91 -2.74
N VAL A 170 -10.13 27.59 -3.89
CA VAL A 170 -8.70 27.27 -3.98
C VAL A 170 -7.88 28.54 -3.81
N PRO A 171 -6.93 28.58 -2.87
CA PRO A 171 -6.04 29.71 -2.71
C PRO A 171 -5.22 29.99 -3.99
N ALA A 172 -5.22 31.24 -4.45
CA ALA A 172 -4.51 31.63 -5.67
C ALA A 172 -2.99 31.55 -5.53
N GLN A 173 -2.49 31.76 -4.30
CA GLN A 173 -1.05 31.64 -3.97
C GLN A 173 -0.83 30.38 -3.13
N ARG A 174 0.27 29.71 -3.39
CA ARG A 174 0.68 28.51 -2.68
C ARG A 174 2.02 28.77 -2.02
N ASN A 175 2.01 28.96 -0.71
CA ASN A 175 3.17 29.10 0.15
C ASN A 175 2.88 28.42 1.48
N ILE A 176 2.88 27.09 1.43
CA ILE A 176 2.47 26.24 2.54
C ILE A 176 3.64 26.11 3.50
N THR A 177 3.47 26.58 4.72
CA THR A 177 4.50 26.52 5.76
C THR A 177 4.20 25.50 6.84
N CYS A 178 2.94 25.10 7.00
CA CYS A 178 2.54 24.12 7.98
C CYS A 178 1.26 23.41 7.55
N PHE A 179 1.18 22.14 7.89
CA PHE A 179 -0.05 21.32 7.83
C PHE A 179 -0.12 20.44 9.07
N THR A 180 -1.26 20.34 9.72
CA THR A 180 -1.41 19.53 10.91
C THR A 180 -2.83 19.01 11.08
N VAL A 181 -2.95 17.90 11.82
CA VAL A 181 -4.22 17.33 12.28
C VAL A 181 -4.30 17.47 13.78
N SER A 182 -5.37 18.08 14.27
CA SER A 182 -5.60 18.23 15.70
C SER A 182 -6.11 16.93 16.34
N SER A 183 -6.07 16.86 17.69
CA SER A 183 -6.64 15.75 18.45
C SER A 183 -8.15 15.57 18.21
N GLY A 184 -8.85 16.64 17.81
CA GLY A 184 -10.25 16.61 17.38
C GLY A 184 -10.48 16.17 15.94
N ARG A 185 -9.48 15.60 15.28
CA ARG A 185 -9.51 15.17 13.87
C ARG A 185 -9.82 16.30 12.88
N ARG A 186 -9.44 17.53 13.20
CA ARG A 186 -9.56 18.68 12.31
C ARG A 186 -8.24 18.96 11.65
N GLU A 187 -8.26 19.25 10.37
CA GLU A 187 -7.08 19.52 9.55
C GLU A 187 -6.90 21.01 9.38
N PHE A 188 -5.68 21.49 9.58
CA PHE A 188 -5.32 22.90 9.48
C PHE A 188 -4.08 23.06 8.61
N MET A 189 -4.07 24.12 7.84
CA MET A 189 -2.95 24.53 7.02
C MET A 189 -2.61 25.99 7.28
N VAL A 190 -1.34 26.32 7.24
CA VAL A 190 -0.87 27.70 7.14
C VAL A 190 -0.34 27.92 5.73
N ASN A 191 -1.02 28.79 4.99
CA ASN A 191 -0.67 29.17 3.63
C ASN A 191 -0.55 30.69 3.57
N ASP A 192 0.61 31.20 3.18
CA ASP A 192 0.91 32.63 3.10
C ASP A 192 0.52 33.38 4.38
N LEU A 193 0.96 32.90 5.55
CA LEU A 193 0.65 33.39 6.90
C LEU A 193 -0.84 33.30 7.33
N SER A 194 -1.71 32.83 6.48
CA SER A 194 -3.12 32.61 6.78
C SER A 194 -3.37 31.21 7.30
N LEU A 195 -4.06 31.09 8.45
CA LEU A 195 -4.52 29.82 8.97
C LEU A 195 -5.81 29.40 8.28
N ILE A 196 -5.79 28.28 7.59
CA ILE A 196 -6.94 27.71 6.89
C ILE A 196 -7.36 26.44 7.60
N HIS A 197 -8.67 26.33 7.92
CA HIS A 197 -9.28 25.12 8.41
C HIS A 197 -9.83 24.32 7.24
N ILE A 198 -9.32 23.11 7.03
CA ILE A 198 -9.82 22.19 6.02
C ILE A 198 -10.98 21.42 6.64
N SER A 199 -12.21 21.84 6.34
CA SER A 199 -13.43 21.25 6.92
C SER A 199 -13.90 20.04 6.12
N GLU A 200 -14.25 18.94 6.79
CA GLU A 200 -15.31 18.08 6.28
C GLU A 200 -16.66 18.81 6.49
N PRO A 201 -17.54 18.89 5.55
CA PRO A 201 -17.83 18.14 4.33
C PRO A 201 -17.61 18.93 3.04
N THR A 202 -16.67 19.85 2.99
CA THR A 202 -16.44 20.72 1.84
C THR A 202 -15.46 20.14 0.81
N ARG A 203 -15.06 18.88 0.97
CA ARG A 203 -14.36 18.17 -0.08
C ARG A 203 -15.32 17.96 -1.24
N ARG A 204 -15.02 18.56 -2.37
CA ARG A 204 -15.78 18.30 -3.60
C ARG A 204 -15.73 16.82 -3.92
N SER A 205 -16.90 16.19 -3.98
CA SER A 205 -17.10 14.85 -4.55
C SER A 205 -16.88 14.89 -6.07
#